data_d2754d3823d4d23580abcf87d295cff0
#
_entry.id   d2754d3823d4d23580abcf87d295cff0
#
_cell.length_a   1.000
_cell.length_b   1.000
_cell.length_c   1.000
_cell.angle_alpha   90.00
_cell.angle_beta   90.00
_cell.angle_gamma   90.00
#
_symmetry.space_group_name_H-M   'P 1'
#
loop_
_entity.id
_entity.type
_entity.pdbx_description
1 polymer ?
#
loop_
_entity_poly.entity_id
_entity_poly.type
_entity_poly.pdbx_seq_one_letter_code
_entity_poly.pdbx_strand_id
1 'polypeptide(L)'
;FGYSGHIPEQVAVGDVIQVLNIGGVLGICDSVNPDRGQPFDARVLGCVLQFPFLGERIGVPARVGYHRLDQAAVLDTHGVPIVALAGTCMEAGKTAAACAIVSRMRHRGLAVHAFKATGVSLRRDILAMEDAGARRSQIFTDFGIVTTTAASGPALTRTMLTEMTQGKPDVVIFELGDGILGAYGVEAILSAPDIARSLTAVILSAN
;
A
#
# COMPACT_ATOMS: atom_id res chain seq x y z
N PHE A 1 -4.11 11.61 -9.52
CA PHE A 1 -4.64 12.19 -8.29
C PHE A 1 -3.53 12.87 -7.48
N GLY A 2 -2.92 13.76 -7.88
CA GLY A 2 -1.80 14.43 -7.25
C GLY A 2 -0.92 15.02 -8.33
N TYR A 3 0.32 15.05 -8.05
CA TYR A 3 1.32 15.64 -8.92
C TYR A 3 2.31 14.57 -9.35
N SER A 4 2.82 14.63 -10.56
CA SER A 4 4.01 13.90 -10.98
C SER A 4 5.24 14.60 -10.43
N GLY A 5 6.19 13.82 -9.94
CA GLY A 5 7.40 14.36 -9.36
C GLY A 5 8.40 13.27 -9.01
N HIS A 6 9.54 13.69 -8.49
CA HIS A 6 10.59 12.80 -8.05
C HIS A 6 11.05 13.12 -6.62
N ILE A 7 11.63 12.13 -5.97
CA ILE A 7 12.24 12.32 -4.64
C ILE A 7 13.68 12.79 -4.89
N PRO A 8 14.11 13.95 -4.34
CA PRO A 8 15.47 14.42 -4.49
C PRO A 8 16.45 13.46 -3.82
N GLU A 9 17.66 13.32 -4.38
CA GLU A 9 18.70 12.44 -3.85
C GLU A 9 19.14 12.85 -2.44
N GLN A 10 19.12 14.14 -2.17
CA GLN A 10 19.46 14.71 -0.86
C GLN A 10 18.44 15.76 -0.45
N VAL A 11 18.17 15.81 0.84
CA VAL A 11 17.29 16.80 1.45
C VAL A 11 17.96 17.35 2.70
N ALA A 12 18.08 18.66 2.79
CA ALA A 12 18.68 19.36 3.91
C ALA A 12 17.67 20.23 4.66
N VAL A 13 17.98 20.57 5.89
CA VAL A 13 17.20 21.53 6.68
C VAL A 13 17.19 22.88 5.98
N GLY A 14 16.01 23.44 5.78
CA GLY A 14 15.77 24.70 5.09
C GLY A 14 15.33 24.55 3.63
N ASP A 15 15.50 23.36 3.02
CA ASP A 15 15.01 23.11 1.67
C ASP A 15 13.50 23.25 1.59
N VAL A 16 13.03 23.63 0.40
CA VAL A 16 11.61 23.69 0.07
C VAL A 16 11.31 22.59 -0.94
N ILE A 17 10.40 21.70 -0.60
CA ILE A 17 9.91 20.59 -1.43
C ILE A 17 8.38 20.63 -1.47
N GLN A 18 7.75 19.88 -2.36
CA GLN A 18 6.31 19.93 -2.56
C GLN A 18 5.60 18.69 -2.02
N VAL A 19 4.36 18.88 -1.59
CA VAL A 19 3.45 17.76 -1.25
C VAL A 19 2.91 17.16 -2.53
N LEU A 20 3.36 15.95 -2.88
CA LEU A 20 3.03 15.31 -4.16
C LEU A 20 1.71 14.53 -4.11
N ASN A 21 1.35 14.00 -2.96
CA ASN A 21 0.06 13.31 -2.80
C ASN A 21 -0.45 13.34 -1.36
N ILE A 22 -1.71 12.98 -1.18
CA ILE A 22 -2.39 12.96 0.14
C ILE A 22 -1.90 11.86 1.09
N GLY A 23 -1.07 10.94 0.62
CA GLY A 23 -0.40 9.93 1.44
C GLY A 23 0.86 10.44 2.13
N GLY A 24 1.18 11.73 1.96
CA GLY A 24 2.33 12.37 2.60
C GLY A 24 3.65 12.19 1.85
N VAL A 25 3.63 11.83 0.57
CA VAL A 25 4.83 11.81 -0.26
C VAL A 25 5.23 13.25 -0.60
N LEU A 26 6.44 13.60 -0.21
CA LEU A 26 7.08 14.89 -0.48
C LEU A 26 8.20 14.72 -1.51
N GLY A 27 8.39 15.70 -2.38
CA GLY A 27 9.42 15.67 -3.40
C GLY A 27 9.44 16.93 -4.25
N ILE A 28 10.06 16.86 -5.40
CA ILE A 28 10.07 17.93 -6.40
C ILE A 28 8.96 17.64 -7.42
N CYS A 29 8.08 18.61 -7.64
CA CYS A 29 7.00 18.49 -8.59
C CYS A 29 7.51 18.76 -10.01
N ASP A 30 7.38 17.77 -10.90
CA ASP A 30 7.79 17.88 -12.31
C ASP A 30 6.61 18.26 -13.23
N SER A 31 5.39 17.88 -12.83
CA SER A 31 4.19 18.15 -13.61
C SER A 31 2.99 18.41 -12.72
N VAL A 32 2.31 19.50 -13.02
CA VAL A 32 1.12 19.97 -12.29
C VAL A 32 -0.14 19.56 -13.03
N ASN A 33 -1.11 19.01 -12.27
CA ASN A 33 -2.45 18.83 -12.81
C ASN A 33 -3.16 20.19 -12.86
N PRO A 34 -3.59 20.67 -14.04
CA PRO A 34 -4.21 22.00 -14.18
C PRO A 34 -5.45 22.19 -13.29
N ASP A 35 -6.23 21.12 -13.06
CA ASP A 35 -7.45 21.18 -12.27
C ASP A 35 -7.18 21.30 -10.75
N ARG A 36 -5.95 21.07 -10.31
CA ARG A 36 -5.56 21.08 -8.91
C ARG A 36 -4.74 22.31 -8.50
N GLY A 37 -4.25 23.07 -9.47
CA GLY A 37 -3.34 24.21 -9.21
C GLY A 37 -1.94 23.76 -8.78
N GLN A 38 -1.17 24.65 -8.19
CA GLN A 38 0.18 24.35 -7.72
C GLN A 38 0.16 23.49 -6.45
N PRO A 39 1.13 22.58 -6.28
CA PRO A 39 1.28 21.80 -5.06
C PRO A 39 1.65 22.72 -3.88
N PHE A 40 1.33 22.28 -2.68
CA PHE A 40 1.77 22.99 -1.48
C PHE A 40 3.26 22.83 -1.26
N ASP A 41 3.93 23.93 -0.98
CA ASP A 41 5.32 23.95 -0.55
C ASP A 41 5.42 23.53 0.91
N ALA A 42 6.44 22.75 1.21
CA ALA A 42 6.80 22.31 2.56
C ALA A 42 8.27 22.63 2.83
N ARG A 43 8.55 23.36 3.90
CA ARG A 43 9.93 23.61 4.34
C ARG A 43 10.42 22.47 5.21
N VAL A 44 11.58 21.93 4.90
CA VAL A 44 12.23 20.89 5.68
C VAL A 44 12.78 21.50 6.97
N LEU A 45 12.23 21.08 8.11
CA LEU A 45 12.68 21.51 9.44
C LEU A 45 13.72 20.55 10.05
N GLY A 46 13.73 19.31 9.62
CA GLY A 46 14.58 18.26 10.14
C GLY A 46 14.02 16.87 9.82
N CYS A 47 14.64 15.84 10.36
CA CYS A 47 14.10 14.48 10.30
C CYS A 47 13.60 14.02 11.67
N VAL A 48 12.57 13.18 11.67
CA VAL A 48 12.14 12.46 12.88
C VAL A 48 13.23 11.45 13.24
N LEU A 49 13.59 11.39 14.51
CA LEU A 49 14.57 10.42 15.02
C LEU A 49 13.87 9.25 15.71
N GLN A 50 14.46 8.09 15.58
CA GLN A 50 14.13 6.92 16.37
C GLN A 50 15.36 6.52 17.22
N PHE A 51 15.11 5.90 18.36
CA PHE A 51 16.14 5.43 19.31
C PHE A 51 16.00 3.92 19.40
N PRO A 52 16.75 3.15 18.58
CA PRO A 52 16.56 1.71 18.46
C PRO A 52 16.94 0.94 19.71
N PHE A 53 17.81 1.51 20.56
CA PHE A 53 18.26 0.85 21.78
C PHE A 53 17.90 1.66 23.02
N LEU A 54 17.41 0.97 24.04
CA LEU A 54 17.08 1.58 25.33
C LEU A 54 18.35 2.17 25.99
N GLY A 55 18.27 3.45 26.37
CA GLY A 55 19.37 4.16 27.01
C GLY A 55 20.33 4.90 26.06
N GLU A 56 20.18 4.74 24.75
CA GLU A 56 20.92 5.55 23.79
C GLU A 56 20.40 6.98 23.75
N ARG A 57 21.34 7.93 23.63
CA ARG A 57 21.05 9.37 23.47
C ARG A 57 21.23 9.86 22.04
N ILE A 58 21.75 9.01 21.16
CA ILE A 58 21.98 9.31 19.75
C ILE A 58 20.84 8.68 18.95
N GLY A 59 19.97 9.52 18.41
CA GLY A 59 18.91 9.08 17.53
C GLY A 59 19.41 8.85 16.10
N VAL A 60 18.79 7.92 15.41
CA VAL A 60 18.98 7.71 13.97
C VAL A 60 17.73 8.17 13.22
N PRO A 61 17.84 8.63 11.95
CA PRO A 61 16.69 9.01 11.16
C PRO A 61 15.64 7.88 11.12
N ALA A 62 14.42 8.22 11.52
CA ALA A 62 13.30 7.28 11.46
C ALA A 62 13.01 6.89 10.01
N ARG A 63 12.68 5.63 9.80
CA ARG A 63 12.27 5.10 8.50
C ARG A 63 10.84 4.60 8.57
N VAL A 64 10.11 4.77 7.48
CA VAL A 64 8.80 4.16 7.30
C VAL A 64 8.99 2.65 7.18
N GLY A 65 8.14 1.87 7.86
CA GLY A 65 8.11 0.42 7.76
C GLY A 65 8.54 -0.29 9.05
N TYR A 66 7.81 -1.34 9.37
CA TYR A 66 8.08 -2.26 10.48
C TYR A 66 8.63 -3.59 9.98
N HIS A 67 8.34 -3.92 8.71
CA HIS A 67 8.68 -5.18 8.09
C HIS A 67 9.74 -4.96 7.01
N ARG A 68 10.53 -5.99 6.79
CA ARG A 68 11.51 -5.98 5.71
C ARG A 68 10.88 -6.52 4.43
N LEU A 69 10.99 -5.76 3.35
CA LEU A 69 10.63 -6.25 2.03
C LEU A 69 11.67 -7.30 1.59
N ASP A 70 11.21 -8.51 1.29
CA ASP A 70 12.02 -9.54 0.67
C ASP A 70 11.84 -9.49 -0.86
N GLN A 71 12.87 -9.02 -1.55
CA GLN A 71 12.87 -8.93 -3.03
C GLN A 71 12.87 -10.30 -3.71
N ALA A 72 13.34 -11.33 -3.02
CA ALA A 72 13.41 -12.71 -3.49
C ALA A 72 12.27 -13.58 -2.96
N ALA A 73 11.25 -12.97 -2.35
CA ALA A 73 10.15 -13.71 -1.76
C ALA A 73 9.51 -14.68 -2.75
N VAL A 74 9.46 -15.94 -2.36
CA VAL A 74 8.67 -16.97 -3.03
C VAL A 74 7.29 -16.95 -2.42
N LEU A 75 6.26 -16.88 -3.26
CA LEU A 75 4.88 -16.84 -2.81
C LEU A 75 4.48 -18.19 -2.20
N ASP A 76 4.08 -18.17 -0.93
CA ASP A 76 3.41 -19.28 -0.26
C ASP A 76 2.07 -18.79 0.30
N THR A 77 0.98 -19.29 -0.24
CA THR A 77 -0.37 -18.96 0.20
C THR A 77 -0.91 -19.90 1.28
N HIS A 78 -0.14 -20.92 1.67
CA HIS A 78 -0.56 -21.93 2.63
C HIS A 78 -1.93 -22.57 2.30
N GLY A 79 -2.35 -22.50 1.04
CA GLY A 79 -3.66 -22.97 0.58
C GLY A 79 -4.84 -22.07 0.96
N VAL A 80 -4.58 -20.88 1.47
CA VAL A 80 -5.62 -19.91 1.84
C VAL A 80 -6.22 -19.28 0.58
N PRO A 81 -7.55 -19.21 0.45
CA PRO A 81 -8.22 -18.49 -0.64
C PRO A 81 -7.88 -17.00 -0.64
N ILE A 82 -7.61 -16.46 -1.82
CA ILE A 82 -7.20 -15.08 -2.01
C ILE A 82 -8.15 -14.36 -2.96
N VAL A 83 -8.68 -13.22 -2.53
CA VAL A 83 -9.54 -12.35 -3.32
C VAL A 83 -8.85 -11.00 -3.55
N ALA A 84 -8.61 -10.66 -4.80
CA ALA A 84 -8.05 -9.38 -5.20
C ALA A 84 -9.16 -8.40 -5.61
N LEU A 85 -9.05 -7.15 -5.19
CA LEU A 85 -9.91 -6.06 -5.68
C LEU A 85 -9.07 -5.12 -6.55
N ALA A 86 -9.43 -5.03 -7.81
CA ALA A 86 -8.87 -4.11 -8.78
C ALA A 86 -9.91 -3.06 -9.19
N GLY A 87 -9.50 -2.01 -9.85
CA GLY A 87 -10.41 -0.99 -10.34
C GLY A 87 -9.95 -0.34 -11.64
N THR A 88 -10.88 0.25 -12.37
CA THR A 88 -10.56 1.01 -13.58
C THR A 88 -9.84 2.31 -13.27
N CYS A 89 -10.11 2.91 -12.10
CA CYS A 89 -9.50 4.16 -11.65
C CYS A 89 -9.52 4.28 -10.13
N MET A 90 -8.96 5.37 -9.59
CA MET A 90 -9.21 5.79 -8.20
C MET A 90 -10.70 6.05 -7.99
N GLU A 91 -11.14 5.91 -6.74
CA GLU A 91 -12.53 6.15 -6.32
C GLU A 91 -13.59 5.29 -7.03
N ALA A 92 -13.19 4.24 -7.74
CA ALA A 92 -14.12 3.27 -8.33
C ALA A 92 -14.85 2.37 -7.30
N GLY A 93 -14.68 2.63 -5.99
CA GLY A 93 -15.37 1.90 -4.94
C GLY A 93 -14.66 0.64 -4.41
N LYS A 94 -13.40 0.42 -4.74
CA LYS A 94 -12.62 -0.76 -4.29
C LYS A 94 -12.64 -0.97 -2.78
N THR A 95 -12.29 0.07 -2.01
CA THR A 95 -12.26 -0.01 -0.54
C THR A 95 -13.65 -0.30 0.03
N ALA A 96 -14.70 0.32 -0.51
CA ALA A 96 -16.07 0.04 -0.09
C ALA A 96 -16.47 -1.41 -0.37
N ALA A 97 -16.12 -1.93 -1.55
CA ALA A 97 -16.34 -3.33 -1.90
C ALA A 97 -15.55 -4.28 -0.99
N ALA A 98 -14.27 -3.97 -0.69
CA ALA A 98 -13.46 -4.74 0.26
C ALA A 98 -14.13 -4.81 1.63
N CYS A 99 -14.53 -3.66 2.18
CA CYS A 99 -15.21 -3.58 3.48
C CYS A 99 -16.52 -4.38 3.50
N ALA A 100 -17.33 -4.29 2.44
CA ALA A 100 -18.58 -5.04 2.33
C ALA A 100 -18.33 -6.56 2.33
N ILE A 101 -17.31 -7.03 1.61
CA ILE A 101 -16.94 -8.44 1.55
C ILE A 101 -16.40 -8.90 2.92
N VAL A 102 -15.47 -8.15 3.53
CA VAL A 102 -14.94 -8.43 4.86
C VAL A 102 -16.08 -8.57 5.86
N SER A 103 -16.98 -7.59 5.93
CA SER A 103 -18.13 -7.59 6.82
C SER A 103 -19.02 -8.82 6.60
N ARG A 104 -19.34 -9.14 5.34
CA ARG A 104 -20.18 -10.30 5.01
C ARG A 104 -19.54 -11.62 5.40
N MET A 105 -18.25 -11.78 5.16
CA MET A 105 -17.50 -12.99 5.57
C MET A 105 -17.39 -13.09 7.07
N ARG A 106 -17.11 -11.98 7.77
CA ARG A 106 -17.07 -11.94 9.22
C ARG A 106 -18.41 -12.34 9.87
N HIS A 107 -19.54 -11.88 9.32
CA HIS A 107 -20.88 -12.29 9.80
C HIS A 107 -21.18 -13.78 9.58
N ARG A 108 -20.46 -14.45 8.68
CA ARG A 108 -20.52 -15.91 8.49
C ARG A 108 -19.54 -16.66 9.39
N GLY A 109 -18.88 -15.99 10.31
CA GLY A 109 -17.93 -16.58 11.25
C GLY A 109 -16.51 -16.79 10.70
N LEU A 110 -16.21 -16.34 9.46
CA LEU A 110 -14.92 -16.54 8.83
C LEU A 110 -13.86 -15.58 9.38
N ALA A 111 -12.63 -16.06 9.51
CA ALA A 111 -11.46 -15.28 9.82
C ALA A 111 -10.92 -14.64 8.56
N VAL A 112 -10.98 -13.31 8.47
CA VAL A 112 -10.55 -12.54 7.30
C VAL A 112 -9.30 -11.75 7.65
N HIS A 113 -8.26 -11.85 6.82
CA HIS A 113 -7.16 -10.90 6.80
C HIS A 113 -7.29 -10.01 5.57
N ALA A 114 -6.87 -8.74 5.68
CA ALA A 114 -6.99 -7.79 4.58
C ALA A 114 -5.73 -6.93 4.44
N PHE A 115 -5.39 -6.52 3.22
CA PHE A 115 -4.27 -5.60 3.03
C PHE A 115 -4.42 -4.73 1.78
N LYS A 116 -3.68 -3.64 1.75
CA LYS A 116 -3.57 -2.76 0.59
C LYS A 116 -2.18 -2.89 -0.02
N ALA A 117 -2.11 -3.41 -1.24
CA ALA A 117 -0.85 -3.73 -1.91
C ALA A 117 -0.25 -2.54 -2.67
N THR A 118 -1.07 -1.62 -3.19
CA THR A 118 -0.62 -0.52 -4.07
C THR A 118 -1.40 0.76 -3.83
N GLY A 119 -0.95 1.83 -4.48
CA GLY A 119 -1.63 3.12 -4.53
C GLY A 119 -1.07 4.14 -3.55
N VAL A 120 -1.94 5.03 -3.08
CA VAL A 120 -1.58 6.06 -2.11
C VAL A 120 -1.64 5.49 -0.69
N SER A 121 -0.63 5.81 0.12
CA SER A 121 -0.52 5.35 1.52
C SER A 121 -1.52 6.07 2.43
N LEU A 122 -2.75 5.56 2.49
CA LEU A 122 -3.79 6.03 3.38
C LEU A 122 -4.18 4.94 4.36
N ARG A 123 -3.79 5.08 5.62
CA ARG A 123 -4.15 4.11 6.67
C ARG A 123 -5.65 3.97 6.86
N ARG A 124 -6.44 5.00 6.54
CA ARG A 124 -7.90 4.93 6.62
C ARG A 124 -8.49 3.75 5.85
N ASP A 125 -7.86 3.33 4.75
CA ASP A 125 -8.37 2.24 3.91
C ASP A 125 -8.27 0.90 4.64
N ILE A 126 -7.13 0.63 5.28
CA ILE A 126 -6.95 -0.60 6.06
C ILE A 126 -7.72 -0.55 7.39
N LEU A 127 -7.82 0.64 8.03
CA LEU A 127 -8.64 0.81 9.24
C LEU A 127 -10.12 0.57 8.93
N ALA A 128 -10.63 1.00 7.79
CA ALA A 128 -11.99 0.69 7.36
C ALA A 128 -12.22 -0.82 7.19
N MET A 129 -11.22 -1.57 6.70
CA MET A 129 -11.31 -3.03 6.62
C MET A 129 -11.27 -3.69 8.02
N GLU A 130 -10.51 -3.13 8.97
CA GLU A 130 -10.52 -3.57 10.38
C GLU A 130 -11.88 -3.30 11.02
N ASP A 131 -12.44 -2.10 10.85
CA ASP A 131 -13.78 -1.75 11.34
C ASP A 131 -14.86 -2.65 10.73
N ALA A 132 -14.68 -3.08 9.49
CA ALA A 132 -15.55 -4.08 8.85
C ALA A 132 -15.36 -5.50 9.42
N GLY A 133 -14.31 -5.76 10.21
CA GLY A 133 -14.08 -7.01 10.93
C GLY A 133 -12.90 -7.84 10.44
N ALA A 134 -11.98 -7.30 9.67
CA ALA A 134 -10.71 -7.97 9.37
C ALA A 134 -9.92 -8.17 10.67
N ARG A 135 -9.41 -9.40 10.90
CA ARG A 135 -8.64 -9.74 12.11
C ARG A 135 -7.22 -9.20 12.08
N ARG A 136 -6.68 -9.01 10.89
CA ARG A 136 -5.36 -8.45 10.63
C ARG A 136 -5.44 -7.60 9.38
N SER A 137 -4.81 -6.44 9.41
CA SER A 137 -4.63 -5.61 8.23
C SER A 137 -3.18 -5.16 8.07
N GLN A 138 -2.77 -4.87 6.85
CA GLN A 138 -1.45 -4.32 6.51
C GLN A 138 -1.56 -3.40 5.30
N ILE A 139 -0.60 -2.50 5.19
CA ILE A 139 -0.44 -1.64 4.04
C ILE A 139 1.02 -1.67 3.56
N PHE A 140 1.25 -1.44 2.29
CA PHE A 140 2.60 -1.48 1.69
C PHE A 140 3.63 -0.58 2.39
N THR A 141 3.21 0.50 3.06
CA THR A 141 4.10 1.33 3.87
C THR A 141 4.66 0.63 5.10
N ASP A 142 4.00 -0.41 5.61
CA ASP A 142 4.53 -1.21 6.71
C ASP A 142 5.83 -1.94 6.31
N PHE A 143 6.09 -2.07 5.01
CA PHE A 143 7.29 -2.67 4.41
C PHE A 143 8.32 -1.62 3.93
N GLY A 144 8.18 -0.37 4.34
CA GLY A 144 9.09 0.71 3.98
C GLY A 144 8.91 1.27 2.57
N ILE A 145 7.82 0.92 1.91
CA ILE A 145 7.49 1.40 0.56
C ILE A 145 6.54 2.59 0.68
N VAL A 146 6.96 3.78 0.31
CA VAL A 146 6.12 4.99 0.37
C VAL A 146 5.22 5.14 -0.85
N THR A 147 5.64 4.59 -1.99
CA THR A 147 4.83 4.48 -3.21
C THR A 147 5.24 3.23 -3.98
N THR A 148 4.29 2.55 -4.59
CA THR A 148 4.53 1.32 -5.34
C THR A 148 4.74 1.63 -6.82
N THR A 149 5.45 0.74 -7.51
CA THR A 149 5.72 0.82 -8.95
C THR A 149 5.61 -0.56 -9.58
N ALA A 150 5.67 -0.65 -10.90
CA ALA A 150 5.72 -1.94 -11.59
C ALA A 150 6.92 -2.81 -11.16
N ALA A 151 8.04 -2.19 -10.78
CA ALA A 151 9.22 -2.90 -10.31
C ALA A 151 9.09 -3.45 -8.89
N SER A 152 8.46 -2.69 -7.97
CA SER A 152 8.35 -3.07 -6.56
C SER A 152 7.07 -3.86 -6.24
N GLY A 153 6.00 -3.64 -6.99
CA GLY A 153 4.66 -4.19 -6.71
C GLY A 153 4.62 -5.71 -6.60
N PRO A 154 5.15 -6.48 -7.54
CA PRO A 154 5.09 -7.95 -7.48
C PRO A 154 5.84 -8.54 -6.27
N ALA A 155 7.06 -8.10 -5.98
CA ALA A 155 7.84 -8.59 -4.84
C ALA A 155 7.15 -8.26 -3.50
N LEU A 156 6.64 -7.03 -3.38
CA LEU A 156 5.89 -6.59 -2.22
C LEU A 156 4.61 -7.42 -2.02
N THR A 157 3.85 -7.65 -3.09
CA THR A 157 2.62 -8.43 -3.01
C THR A 157 2.89 -9.87 -2.59
N ARG A 158 3.97 -10.52 -3.09
CA ARG A 158 4.39 -11.86 -2.63
C ARG A 158 4.69 -11.87 -1.14
N THR A 159 5.49 -10.91 -0.68
CA THR A 159 5.84 -10.78 0.74
C THR A 159 4.58 -10.63 1.61
N MET A 160 3.69 -9.71 1.23
CA MET A 160 2.46 -9.45 1.99
C MET A 160 1.52 -10.66 1.96
N LEU A 161 1.30 -11.29 0.81
CA LEU A 161 0.47 -12.49 0.71
C LEU A 161 1.01 -13.62 1.60
N THR A 162 2.32 -13.90 1.53
CA THR A 162 2.95 -14.93 2.36
C THR A 162 2.76 -14.64 3.84
N GLU A 163 2.99 -13.40 4.30
CA GLU A 163 2.77 -13.04 5.70
C GLU A 163 1.29 -13.10 6.13
N MET A 164 0.39 -12.63 5.27
CA MET A 164 -1.03 -12.57 5.61
C MET A 164 -1.68 -13.95 5.62
N THR A 165 -1.09 -14.94 4.95
CA THR A 165 -1.58 -16.32 4.93
C THR A 165 -0.96 -17.20 6.01
N GLN A 166 0.16 -16.82 6.65
CA GLN A 166 0.83 -17.60 7.71
C GLN A 166 -0.10 -18.01 8.86
N GLY A 167 -0.98 -17.12 9.29
CA GLY A 167 -1.96 -17.41 10.35
C GLY A 167 -3.13 -18.30 9.92
N LYS A 168 -3.12 -18.79 8.68
CA LYS A 168 -4.18 -19.61 8.07
C LYS A 168 -5.58 -19.05 8.29
N PRO A 169 -5.85 -17.78 7.92
CA PRO A 169 -7.21 -17.27 7.93
C PRO A 169 -8.07 -18.05 6.91
N ASP A 170 -9.39 -17.93 7.02
CA ASP A 170 -10.29 -18.58 6.06
C ASP A 170 -10.20 -17.90 4.66
N VAL A 171 -9.80 -16.63 4.62
CA VAL A 171 -9.62 -15.87 3.38
C VAL A 171 -8.71 -14.67 3.58
N VAL A 172 -7.95 -14.33 2.55
CA VAL A 172 -7.23 -13.05 2.44
C VAL A 172 -7.87 -12.20 1.35
N ILE A 173 -8.16 -10.95 1.68
CA ILE A 173 -8.70 -9.94 0.76
C ILE A 173 -7.65 -8.85 0.58
N PHE A 174 -7.32 -8.48 -0.65
CA PHE A 174 -6.41 -7.37 -0.84
C PHE A 174 -6.85 -6.40 -1.92
N GLU A 175 -6.58 -5.13 -1.65
CA GLU A 175 -6.89 -4.02 -2.54
C GLU A 175 -5.66 -3.64 -3.37
N LEU A 176 -5.87 -3.58 -4.68
CA LEU A 176 -4.96 -2.97 -5.63
C LEU A 176 -5.40 -1.52 -5.84
N GLY A 177 -4.82 -0.62 -5.07
CA GLY A 177 -5.13 0.81 -5.12
C GLY A 177 -4.74 1.42 -6.46
N ASP A 178 -5.44 2.48 -6.86
CA ASP A 178 -5.42 3.12 -8.16
C ASP A 178 -6.10 2.28 -9.27
N GLY A 179 -5.87 2.63 -10.54
CA GLY A 179 -6.41 1.90 -11.68
C GLY A 179 -5.45 0.84 -12.22
N ILE A 180 -5.98 -0.13 -12.95
CA ILE A 180 -5.19 -1.22 -13.55
C ILE A 180 -4.06 -0.65 -14.43
N LEU A 181 -4.35 0.38 -15.23
CA LEU A 181 -3.39 1.02 -16.13
C LEU A 181 -2.61 2.16 -15.46
N GLY A 182 -2.71 2.29 -14.14
CA GLY A 182 -2.02 3.32 -13.37
C GLY A 182 -0.54 3.03 -13.15
N ALA A 183 0.19 4.04 -12.65
CA ALA A 183 1.63 3.97 -12.45
C ALA A 183 2.07 3.10 -11.26
N TYR A 184 1.14 2.63 -10.42
CA TYR A 184 1.45 1.97 -9.14
C TYR A 184 1.71 0.47 -9.23
N GLY A 185 1.76 -0.11 -10.45
CA GLY A 185 2.18 -1.49 -10.65
C GLY A 185 1.08 -2.54 -10.55
N VAL A 186 -0.19 -2.15 -10.61
CA VAL A 186 -1.34 -3.08 -10.56
C VAL A 186 -1.26 -4.11 -11.68
N GLU A 187 -1.01 -3.66 -12.93
CA GLU A 187 -0.87 -4.55 -14.08
C GLU A 187 0.28 -5.55 -13.88
N ALA A 188 1.44 -5.08 -13.39
CA ALA A 188 2.60 -5.96 -13.14
C ALA A 188 2.29 -7.04 -12.09
N ILE A 189 1.51 -6.72 -11.07
CA ILE A 189 1.08 -7.68 -10.04
C ILE A 189 0.14 -8.72 -10.65
N LEU A 190 -0.89 -8.29 -11.38
CA LEU A 190 -1.88 -9.19 -11.98
C LEU A 190 -1.28 -10.04 -13.11
N SER A 191 -0.23 -9.55 -13.77
CA SER A 191 0.48 -10.26 -14.82
C SER A 191 1.58 -11.20 -14.28
N ALA A 192 1.92 -11.14 -12.99
CA ALA A 192 2.89 -12.05 -12.37
C ALA A 192 2.29 -13.45 -12.27
N PRO A 193 2.86 -14.49 -12.96
CA PRO A 193 2.16 -15.76 -13.14
C PRO A 193 1.90 -16.54 -11.85
N ASP A 194 2.75 -16.40 -10.86
CA ASP A 194 2.60 -17.03 -9.54
C ASP A 194 1.49 -16.36 -8.73
N ILE A 195 1.44 -15.02 -8.73
CA ILE A 195 0.36 -14.27 -8.07
C ILE A 195 -0.96 -14.57 -8.78
N ALA A 196 -1.03 -14.43 -10.11
CA ALA A 196 -2.25 -14.68 -10.87
C ALA A 196 -2.84 -16.07 -10.61
N ARG A 197 -2.00 -17.12 -10.57
CA ARG A 197 -2.44 -18.49 -10.26
C ARG A 197 -2.88 -18.70 -8.82
N SER A 198 -2.43 -17.87 -7.89
CA SER A 198 -2.81 -17.96 -6.48
C SER A 198 -4.18 -17.33 -6.18
N LEU A 199 -4.69 -16.50 -7.08
CA LEU A 199 -5.95 -15.81 -6.87
C LEU A 199 -7.14 -16.75 -7.04
N THR A 200 -7.98 -16.81 -6.02
CA THR A 200 -9.27 -17.50 -6.08
C THR A 200 -10.30 -16.69 -6.87
N ALA A 201 -10.25 -15.37 -6.71
CA ALA A 201 -11.12 -14.45 -7.45
C ALA A 201 -10.46 -13.07 -7.61
N VAL A 202 -10.84 -12.40 -8.68
CA VAL A 202 -10.54 -10.99 -8.91
C VAL A 202 -11.87 -10.25 -9.08
N ILE A 203 -12.07 -9.21 -8.29
CA ILE A 203 -13.25 -8.34 -8.37
C ILE A 203 -12.82 -7.03 -8.99
N LEU A 204 -13.44 -6.65 -10.09
CA LEU A 204 -13.21 -5.39 -10.77
C LEU A 204 -14.29 -4.38 -10.39
N SER A 205 -13.86 -3.30 -9.74
CA SER A 205 -14.70 -2.11 -9.55
C SER A 205 -14.51 -1.20 -10.75
N ALA A 206 -15.60 -0.94 -11.46
CA ALA A 206 -15.63 -0.07 -12.62
C ALA A 206 -16.48 1.17 -12.33
N ASN A 207 -16.08 2.30 -12.92
CA ASN A 207 -16.81 3.56 -12.87
C ASN A 207 -17.01 4.09 -14.29
#